data_00038d43df20c9ec4a6ee52937356b24
#
_entry.id   00038d43df20c9ec4a6ee52937356b24
#
_cell.length_a   1.000
_cell.length_b   1.000
_cell.length_c   1.000
_cell.angle_alpha   90.00
_cell.angle_beta   90.00
_cell.angle_gamma   90.00
#
_symmetry.space_group_name_H-M   'P 1'
#
loop_
_entity.id
_entity.type
_entity.pdbx_description
1 polymer ?
#
loop_
_entity_poly.entity_id
_entity_poly.type
_entity_poly.pdbx_seq_one_letter_code
_entity_poly.pdbx_strand_id
1 'polypeptide(L)'
;MKRVLRTGLVVVACSVGMAVRAQAPQVIKGADERYKVDILIVAAHPDDEGFFTPYAAKAVYDMHKRVAVVFSTHGESGKNHNSRERGPAVANEREIEAREACARLNIANVWFLDGKDTPSQDLLNSLSNWGHGANLERLTGIIRLTRPEVIFTHFPGAFIGENHGDHQATGVLVTEAFDLAADPTVFPSQVAGPSKDREVFLSNLRPWQAKKIYFGSDASNQKQFEGTGPTYSVREVSPSQNKPYWRLAIESAMAHRTQFPEEIDRLAKMSDADLEKMMNDPNDGWWSEPSTLIFGKSVVGGKPTDNVFAHINDPIQKEYAEAAIACGSQADRGEKLPRLELGGPWKYYAEFYPKHGYCQLPVSKEAEIGIKAGSTLMVPLVFQHDAAKPVTVTLKVNTPEGWKVGEGAGPLVLPAEDSTALLVHVDTPALSANELKKAVPEEVRVTAEVEGKPAGEAKLKVLLRPSAQSQ
;
A
#
# COMPACT_ATOMS: atom_id res chain seq x y z
N MET A 1 -28.29 72.44 70.86
CA MET A 1 -29.14 71.77 69.82
C MET A 1 -28.27 71.36 68.60
N LYS A 2 -27.85 70.10 68.52
CA LYS A 2 -27.09 69.55 67.37
C LYS A 2 -27.99 68.59 66.61
N ARG A 3 -28.30 68.91 65.35
CA ARG A 3 -29.00 68.02 64.41
C ARG A 3 -28.03 67.05 63.83
N VAL A 4 -28.31 65.75 63.95
CA VAL A 4 -27.57 64.66 63.30
C VAL A 4 -28.26 64.32 62.00
N LEU A 5 -27.62 64.53 60.87
CA LEU A 5 -28.08 64.06 59.58
C LEU A 5 -27.72 62.59 59.45
N ARG A 6 -28.68 61.69 59.20
CA ARG A 6 -28.45 60.31 58.82
C ARG A 6 -28.56 60.24 57.30
N THR A 7 -27.45 59.97 56.68
CA THR A 7 -27.35 59.66 55.22
C THR A 7 -27.63 58.17 55.04
N GLY A 8 -28.73 57.83 54.40
CA GLY A 8 -29.03 56.45 54.02
C GLY A 8 -28.36 56.08 52.70
N LEU A 9 -27.55 55.04 52.73
CA LEU A 9 -26.90 54.46 51.55
C LEU A 9 -27.86 53.48 50.94
N VAL A 10 -28.39 53.79 49.74
CA VAL A 10 -29.18 52.85 48.93
C VAL A 10 -28.20 52.04 48.04
N VAL A 11 -28.01 50.75 48.35
CA VAL A 11 -27.29 49.81 47.49
C VAL A 11 -28.25 49.26 46.45
N VAL A 12 -28.12 49.72 45.22
CA VAL A 12 -28.81 49.11 44.07
C VAL A 12 -28.02 47.92 43.61
N ALA A 13 -28.49 46.71 43.91
CA ALA A 13 -27.91 45.47 43.42
C ALA A 13 -28.37 45.28 41.95
N CYS A 14 -27.50 45.59 40.98
CA CYS A 14 -27.68 45.22 39.60
C CYS A 14 -27.38 43.72 39.45
N SER A 15 -28.41 42.90 39.47
CA SER A 15 -28.35 41.48 39.02
C SER A 15 -28.20 41.45 37.51
N VAL A 16 -26.93 41.31 37.02
CA VAL A 16 -26.68 40.99 35.61
C VAL A 16 -27.06 39.52 35.41
N GLY A 17 -28.26 39.29 34.96
CA GLY A 17 -28.70 37.97 34.49
C GLY A 17 -27.88 37.61 33.27
N MET A 18 -26.87 36.74 33.39
CA MET A 18 -26.26 36.06 32.26
C MET A 18 -27.33 35.15 31.62
N ALA A 19 -27.99 35.65 30.59
CA ALA A 19 -28.79 34.81 29.73
C ALA A 19 -27.82 33.83 29.04
N VAL A 20 -27.72 32.60 29.55
CA VAL A 20 -27.14 31.48 28.83
C VAL A 20 -27.99 31.30 27.58
N ARG A 21 -27.55 31.87 26.46
CA ARG A 21 -28.14 31.54 25.16
C ARG A 21 -27.93 30.05 24.96
N ALA A 22 -29.00 29.28 25.12
CA ALA A 22 -28.98 27.88 24.68
C ALA A 22 -28.59 27.88 23.19
N GLN A 23 -27.41 27.35 22.91
CA GLN A 23 -26.92 27.21 21.55
C GLN A 23 -27.91 26.26 20.84
N ALA A 24 -28.50 26.70 19.75
CA ALA A 24 -29.39 25.85 18.97
C ALA A 24 -28.67 24.52 18.63
N PRO A 25 -29.37 23.38 18.67
CA PRO A 25 -28.78 22.11 18.38
C PRO A 25 -28.07 22.18 17.02
N GLN A 26 -26.77 21.87 17.01
CA GLN A 26 -26.01 21.89 15.79
C GLN A 26 -26.43 20.69 14.92
N VAL A 27 -27.01 20.95 13.76
CA VAL A 27 -27.35 19.90 12.80
C VAL A 27 -26.03 19.37 12.20
N ILE A 28 -25.66 18.16 12.58
CA ILE A 28 -24.51 17.48 12.02
C ILE A 28 -24.91 17.01 10.61
N LYS A 29 -24.40 17.67 9.59
CA LYS A 29 -24.55 17.24 8.19
C LYS A 29 -23.70 16.00 7.99
N GLY A 30 -24.22 15.00 7.27
CA GLY A 30 -23.44 13.85 6.81
C GLY A 30 -22.43 14.26 5.74
N ALA A 31 -21.59 13.31 5.33
CA ALA A 31 -20.69 13.50 4.20
C ALA A 31 -21.45 13.88 2.93
N ASP A 32 -20.87 14.74 2.11
CA ASP A 32 -21.48 15.20 0.87
C ASP A 32 -21.67 14.03 -0.12
N GLU A 33 -22.89 13.81 -0.59
CA GLU A 33 -23.26 12.73 -1.51
C GLU A 33 -22.56 12.83 -2.88
N ARG A 34 -22.05 14.00 -3.24
CA ARG A 34 -21.27 14.17 -4.47
C ARG A 34 -19.96 13.39 -4.45
N TYR A 35 -19.41 13.11 -3.27
CA TYR A 35 -18.16 12.36 -3.10
C TYR A 35 -18.38 10.86 -2.92
N LYS A 36 -19.61 10.38 -2.74
CA LYS A 36 -19.87 8.95 -2.60
C LYS A 36 -19.43 8.20 -3.88
N VAL A 37 -18.72 7.07 -3.72
CA VAL A 37 -18.31 6.19 -4.81
C VAL A 37 -18.65 4.73 -4.51
N ASP A 38 -18.64 3.89 -5.55
CA ASP A 38 -18.76 2.43 -5.40
C ASP A 38 -17.37 1.80 -5.25
N ILE A 39 -16.37 2.33 -5.96
CA ILE A 39 -14.99 1.85 -5.94
C ILE A 39 -14.06 3.01 -5.57
N LEU A 40 -13.16 2.77 -4.62
CA LEU A 40 -12.01 3.63 -4.35
C LEU A 40 -10.75 2.88 -4.78
N ILE A 41 -10.00 3.44 -5.73
CA ILE A 41 -8.67 2.96 -6.11
C ILE A 41 -7.66 3.75 -5.30
N VAL A 42 -6.73 3.07 -4.62
CA VAL A 42 -5.62 3.72 -3.93
C VAL A 42 -4.32 3.17 -4.49
N ALA A 43 -3.62 4.01 -5.23
CA ALA A 43 -2.37 3.71 -5.92
C ALA A 43 -1.17 4.39 -5.25
N ALA A 44 0.05 3.91 -5.50
CA ALA A 44 1.24 4.48 -4.89
C ALA A 44 1.67 5.76 -5.61
N HIS A 45 1.85 5.70 -6.92
CA HIS A 45 2.30 6.82 -7.76
C HIS A 45 1.31 7.14 -8.87
N PRO A 46 1.35 8.34 -9.44
CA PRO A 46 0.67 8.67 -10.68
C PRO A 46 1.14 7.75 -11.82
N ASP A 47 0.27 6.92 -12.36
CA ASP A 47 0.35 5.86 -13.37
C ASP A 47 -0.02 4.47 -12.84
N ASP A 48 0.16 4.21 -11.56
CA ASP A 48 -0.16 2.92 -10.93
C ASP A 48 -1.67 2.61 -10.90
N GLU A 49 -2.53 3.60 -11.07
CA GLU A 49 -3.96 3.34 -11.28
C GLU A 49 -4.18 2.44 -12.50
N GLY A 50 -3.17 2.39 -13.39
CA GLY A 50 -3.10 1.52 -14.57
C GLY A 50 -3.37 0.06 -14.27
N PHE A 51 -3.02 -0.45 -13.09
CA PHE A 51 -3.35 -1.83 -12.66
C PHE A 51 -4.83 -2.13 -12.72
N PHE A 52 -5.67 -1.13 -12.50
CA PHE A 52 -7.11 -1.28 -12.36
C PHE A 52 -7.91 -0.60 -13.47
N THR A 53 -7.27 0.14 -14.38
CA THR A 53 -7.96 0.97 -15.37
C THR A 53 -8.86 0.19 -16.32
N PRO A 54 -8.55 -1.05 -16.79
CA PRO A 54 -9.49 -1.80 -17.61
C PRO A 54 -10.78 -2.15 -16.85
N TYR A 55 -10.66 -2.53 -15.56
CA TYR A 55 -11.84 -2.80 -14.73
C TYR A 55 -12.59 -1.53 -14.37
N ALA A 56 -11.87 -0.43 -14.09
CA ALA A 56 -12.47 0.88 -13.84
C ALA A 56 -13.29 1.38 -15.04
N ALA A 57 -12.77 1.21 -16.26
CA ALA A 57 -13.50 1.51 -17.48
C ALA A 57 -14.82 0.71 -17.57
N LYS A 58 -14.76 -0.62 -17.34
CA LYS A 58 -15.95 -1.47 -17.28
C LYS A 58 -16.93 -0.99 -16.21
N ALA A 59 -16.42 -0.69 -15.02
CA ALA A 59 -17.24 -0.24 -13.90
C ALA A 59 -17.96 1.08 -14.21
N VAL A 60 -17.24 2.07 -14.75
CA VAL A 60 -17.81 3.39 -15.05
C VAL A 60 -18.78 3.34 -16.23
N TYR A 61 -18.34 2.79 -17.37
CA TYR A 61 -19.10 2.91 -18.60
C TYR A 61 -20.29 1.94 -18.71
N ASP A 62 -20.12 0.70 -18.23
CA ASP A 62 -21.10 -0.34 -18.48
C ASP A 62 -21.79 -0.87 -17.21
N MET A 63 -21.19 -0.70 -16.05
CA MET A 63 -21.81 -1.03 -14.78
C MET A 63 -22.37 0.22 -14.06
N HIS A 64 -22.19 1.42 -14.62
CA HIS A 64 -22.63 2.71 -14.06
C HIS A 64 -22.17 2.94 -12.62
N LYS A 65 -20.95 2.50 -12.30
CA LYS A 65 -20.34 2.65 -11.00
C LYS A 65 -19.56 3.96 -10.90
N ARG A 66 -19.59 4.57 -9.72
CA ARG A 66 -18.79 5.75 -9.41
C ARG A 66 -17.43 5.28 -8.89
N VAL A 67 -16.37 5.80 -9.48
CA VAL A 67 -14.99 5.48 -9.12
C VAL A 67 -14.27 6.75 -8.68
N ALA A 68 -13.38 6.63 -7.71
CA ALA A 68 -12.44 7.67 -7.32
C ALA A 68 -11.04 7.09 -7.17
N VAL A 69 -10.02 7.94 -7.27
CA VAL A 69 -8.61 7.54 -7.16
C VAL A 69 -7.91 8.37 -6.09
N VAL A 70 -7.05 7.72 -5.31
CA VAL A 70 -6.12 8.34 -4.36
C VAL A 70 -4.72 7.86 -4.71
N PHE A 71 -3.77 8.78 -4.78
CA PHE A 71 -2.35 8.47 -4.90
C PHE A 71 -1.67 8.70 -3.55
N SER A 72 -0.86 7.75 -3.12
CA SER A 72 -0.15 7.84 -1.83
C SER A 72 1.00 8.86 -1.88
N THR A 73 1.63 9.01 -3.05
CA THR A 73 2.71 9.97 -3.32
C THR A 73 2.41 10.76 -4.59
N HIS A 74 3.27 11.71 -4.91
CA HIS A 74 3.21 12.46 -6.17
C HIS A 74 4.20 11.96 -7.23
N GLY A 75 4.98 10.91 -6.93
CA GLY A 75 5.99 10.37 -7.83
C GLY A 75 7.20 11.29 -8.04
N GLU A 76 7.52 12.15 -7.05
CA GLU A 76 8.53 13.21 -7.15
C GLU A 76 9.98 12.72 -7.18
N SER A 77 10.24 11.48 -6.75
CA SER A 77 11.57 10.85 -6.88
C SER A 77 11.87 10.40 -8.29
N GLY A 78 10.85 10.26 -9.12
CA GLY A 78 10.97 9.90 -10.52
C GLY A 78 11.63 11.00 -11.37
N LYS A 79 11.71 10.73 -12.65
CA LYS A 79 12.23 11.66 -13.66
C LYS A 79 11.11 12.15 -14.56
N ASN A 80 11.21 13.38 -15.01
CA ASN A 80 10.51 13.79 -16.22
C ASN A 80 11.36 13.37 -17.43
N HIS A 81 10.89 12.41 -18.21
CA HIS A 81 11.63 11.91 -19.37
C HIS A 81 11.55 12.85 -20.58
N ASN A 82 10.60 13.81 -20.57
CA ASN A 82 10.49 14.85 -21.62
C ASN A 82 11.36 16.07 -21.34
N SER A 83 11.82 16.26 -20.10
CA SER A 83 12.46 17.50 -19.69
C SER A 83 13.48 17.27 -18.57
N ARG A 84 13.91 18.35 -17.91
CA ARG A 84 14.93 18.29 -16.85
C ARG A 84 14.36 18.49 -15.44
N GLU A 85 13.07 18.64 -15.30
CA GLU A 85 12.42 18.81 -14.00
C GLU A 85 12.69 17.62 -13.08
N ARG A 86 12.75 17.93 -11.79
CA ARG A 86 12.95 16.97 -10.69
C ARG A 86 12.16 17.43 -9.45
N GLY A 87 11.91 16.50 -8.55
CA GLY A 87 11.29 16.79 -7.26
C GLY A 87 9.92 17.44 -7.41
N PRO A 88 9.63 18.55 -6.70
CA PRO A 88 8.30 19.18 -6.71
C PRO A 88 7.78 19.59 -8.09
N ALA A 89 8.66 19.92 -9.05
CA ALA A 89 8.23 20.24 -10.40
C ALA A 89 7.68 19.01 -11.13
N VAL A 90 8.32 17.85 -10.99
CA VAL A 90 7.82 16.58 -11.51
C VAL A 90 6.50 16.19 -10.80
N ALA A 91 6.42 16.35 -9.48
CA ALA A 91 5.20 16.11 -8.72
C ALA A 91 4.00 16.85 -9.29
N ASN A 92 4.16 18.15 -9.55
CA ASN A 92 3.08 18.98 -10.09
C ASN A 92 2.63 18.52 -11.48
N GLU A 93 3.56 18.16 -12.36
CA GLU A 93 3.22 17.66 -13.69
C GLU A 93 2.51 16.31 -13.63
N ARG A 94 3.02 15.37 -12.83
CA ARG A 94 2.41 14.05 -12.65
C ARG A 94 1.02 14.13 -12.01
N GLU A 95 0.78 15.09 -11.13
CA GLU A 95 -0.56 15.34 -10.60
C GLU A 95 -1.53 15.77 -11.71
N ILE A 96 -1.11 16.64 -12.63
CA ILE A 96 -1.93 17.07 -13.77
C ILE A 96 -2.20 15.88 -14.69
N GLU A 97 -1.17 15.10 -15.02
CA GLU A 97 -1.27 13.91 -15.87
C GLU A 97 -2.22 12.85 -15.29
N ALA A 98 -2.11 12.56 -13.99
CA ALA A 98 -2.98 11.62 -13.31
C ALA A 98 -4.45 12.08 -13.31
N ARG A 99 -4.71 13.36 -13.11
CA ARG A 99 -6.06 13.95 -13.24
C ARG A 99 -6.59 13.86 -14.67
N GLU A 100 -5.73 14.08 -15.66
CA GLU A 100 -6.10 13.91 -17.07
C GLU A 100 -6.38 12.43 -17.39
N ALA A 101 -5.55 11.49 -16.94
CA ALA A 101 -5.75 10.06 -17.12
C ALA A 101 -7.10 9.62 -16.55
N CYS A 102 -7.37 9.97 -15.31
CA CYS A 102 -8.65 9.69 -14.64
C CYS A 102 -9.84 10.32 -15.37
N ALA A 103 -9.71 11.57 -15.83
CA ALA A 103 -10.78 12.28 -16.54
C ALA A 103 -11.16 11.60 -17.86
N ARG A 104 -10.20 10.98 -18.57
CA ARG A 104 -10.46 10.18 -19.78
C ARG A 104 -11.34 8.97 -19.54
N LEU A 105 -11.43 8.50 -18.29
CA LEU A 105 -12.33 7.43 -17.84
C LEU A 105 -13.57 7.96 -17.08
N ASN A 106 -13.87 9.26 -17.17
CA ASN A 106 -14.94 9.91 -16.42
C ASN A 106 -14.80 9.77 -14.88
N ILE A 107 -13.58 9.65 -14.38
CA ILE A 107 -13.26 9.65 -12.95
C ILE A 107 -12.89 11.07 -12.54
N ALA A 108 -13.78 11.75 -11.82
CA ALA A 108 -13.63 13.17 -11.48
C ALA A 108 -12.93 13.41 -10.13
N ASN A 109 -13.04 12.46 -9.19
CA ASN A 109 -12.52 12.60 -7.84
C ASN A 109 -11.15 11.95 -7.73
N VAL A 110 -10.11 12.79 -7.63
CA VAL A 110 -8.71 12.38 -7.53
C VAL A 110 -8.03 13.15 -6.41
N TRP A 111 -7.45 12.44 -5.45
CA TRP A 111 -6.71 12.98 -4.31
C TRP A 111 -5.28 12.47 -4.28
N PHE A 112 -4.44 13.22 -3.60
CA PHE A 112 -3.06 12.86 -3.29
C PHE A 112 -2.87 12.91 -1.78
N LEU A 113 -2.18 11.92 -1.23
CA LEU A 113 -1.69 11.96 0.13
C LEU A 113 -0.31 12.65 0.13
N ASP A 114 0.22 12.91 1.32
CA ASP A 114 1.51 13.58 1.48
C ASP A 114 2.67 12.58 1.68
N GLY A 115 2.52 11.35 1.18
CA GLY A 115 3.59 10.35 1.19
C GLY A 115 4.76 10.81 0.34
N LYS A 116 5.98 10.76 0.90
CA LYS A 116 7.19 11.09 0.17
C LYS A 116 7.59 9.90 -0.70
N ASP A 117 7.61 10.08 -2.00
CA ASP A 117 8.07 9.06 -2.95
C ASP A 117 9.48 8.57 -2.56
N THR A 118 9.59 7.28 -2.24
CA THR A 118 10.77 6.67 -1.66
C THR A 118 11.31 5.58 -2.60
N PRO A 119 12.37 5.84 -3.37
CA PRO A 119 12.95 4.88 -4.30
C PRO A 119 13.65 3.74 -3.55
N SER A 120 12.89 2.87 -2.93
CA SER A 120 13.32 1.77 -2.08
C SER A 120 12.49 0.53 -2.37
N GLN A 121 13.06 -0.63 -2.06
CA GLN A 121 12.35 -1.92 -2.06
C GLN A 121 11.92 -2.33 -0.65
N ASP A 122 12.18 -1.50 0.34
CA ASP A 122 11.89 -1.75 1.74
C ASP A 122 10.65 -0.96 2.18
N LEU A 123 9.57 -1.67 2.41
CA LEU A 123 8.33 -1.18 3.00
C LEU A 123 8.57 -0.26 4.21
N LEU A 124 9.44 -0.67 5.14
CA LEU A 124 9.65 0.07 6.39
C LEU A 124 10.30 1.43 6.14
N ASN A 125 11.11 1.53 5.09
CA ASN A 125 11.69 2.79 4.64
C ASN A 125 10.61 3.76 4.14
N SER A 126 9.69 3.26 3.31
CA SER A 126 8.55 4.03 2.81
C SER A 126 7.65 4.50 3.94
N LEU A 127 7.23 3.60 4.83
CA LEU A 127 6.39 3.94 5.99
C LEU A 127 7.05 5.00 6.90
N SER A 128 8.37 4.89 7.12
CA SER A 128 9.12 5.85 7.92
C SER A 128 9.16 7.25 7.26
N ASN A 129 9.43 7.28 5.94
CA ASN A 129 9.53 8.54 5.19
C ASN A 129 8.18 9.24 5.00
N TRP A 130 7.08 8.48 4.95
CA TRP A 130 5.74 9.04 4.72
C TRP A 130 5.14 9.74 5.93
N GLY A 131 5.68 9.52 7.15
CA GLY A 131 4.95 9.90 8.34
C GLY A 131 3.61 9.16 8.43
N HIS A 132 3.69 7.84 8.40
CA HIS A 132 2.58 6.89 8.20
C HIS A 132 1.27 7.27 8.90
N GLY A 133 1.33 7.69 10.19
CA GLY A 133 0.12 8.06 10.95
C GLY A 133 -0.68 9.22 10.36
N ALA A 134 -0.02 10.23 9.78
CA ALA A 134 -0.70 11.37 9.16
C ALA A 134 -1.41 10.95 7.85
N ASN A 135 -0.75 10.13 7.02
CA ASN A 135 -1.34 9.60 5.80
C ASN A 135 -2.49 8.63 6.11
N LEU A 136 -2.38 7.83 7.18
CA LEU A 136 -3.45 6.96 7.66
C LEU A 136 -4.68 7.76 8.11
N GLU A 137 -4.48 8.86 8.85
CA GLU A 137 -5.56 9.77 9.24
C GLU A 137 -6.26 10.34 8.01
N ARG A 138 -5.50 10.83 7.03
CA ARG A 138 -6.05 11.44 5.81
C ARG A 138 -6.80 10.42 4.95
N LEU A 139 -6.23 9.25 4.71
CA LEU A 139 -6.88 8.19 3.94
C LEU A 139 -8.16 7.69 4.63
N THR A 140 -8.12 7.51 5.95
CA THR A 140 -9.32 7.17 6.74
C THR A 140 -10.43 8.22 6.55
N GLY A 141 -10.07 9.50 6.54
CA GLY A 141 -11.00 10.59 6.24
C GLY A 141 -11.58 10.51 4.84
N ILE A 142 -10.76 10.21 3.83
CA ILE A 142 -11.22 10.05 2.44
C ILE A 142 -12.16 8.84 2.30
N ILE A 143 -11.88 7.71 2.97
CA ILE A 143 -12.79 6.54 2.99
C ILE A 143 -14.14 6.93 3.62
N ARG A 144 -14.14 7.66 4.73
CA ARG A 144 -15.36 8.15 5.38
C ARG A 144 -16.12 9.16 4.52
N LEU A 145 -15.42 9.97 3.74
CA LEU A 145 -16.01 10.94 2.80
C LEU A 145 -16.63 10.22 1.60
N THR A 146 -15.87 9.33 0.97
CA THR A 146 -16.25 8.67 -0.27
C THR A 146 -17.15 7.46 -0.06
N ARG A 147 -17.12 6.86 1.11
CA ARG A 147 -17.98 5.72 1.50
C ARG A 147 -17.99 4.61 0.44
N PRO A 148 -16.83 4.11 -0.01
CA PRO A 148 -16.75 3.10 -1.05
C PRO A 148 -17.33 1.78 -0.56
N GLU A 149 -17.95 1.03 -1.48
CA GLU A 149 -18.31 -0.36 -1.20
C GLU A 149 -17.09 -1.27 -1.30
N VAL A 150 -16.21 -0.97 -2.26
CA VAL A 150 -15.02 -1.78 -2.56
C VAL A 150 -13.79 -0.88 -2.66
N ILE A 151 -12.65 -1.37 -2.18
CA ILE A 151 -11.35 -0.70 -2.33
C ILE A 151 -10.41 -1.58 -3.16
N PHE A 152 -9.72 -0.97 -4.14
CA PHE A 152 -8.64 -1.57 -4.91
C PHE A 152 -7.33 -0.90 -4.55
N THR A 153 -6.27 -1.68 -4.36
CA THR A 153 -4.95 -1.16 -4.00
C THR A 153 -3.84 -2.14 -4.35
N HIS A 154 -2.60 -1.77 -4.07
CA HIS A 154 -1.44 -2.63 -4.25
C HIS A 154 -1.42 -3.80 -3.27
N PHE A 155 -0.80 -4.89 -3.69
CA PHE A 155 -0.60 -6.05 -2.84
C PHE A 155 0.37 -5.72 -1.68
N PRO A 156 -0.05 -5.96 -0.41
CA PRO A 156 0.79 -5.66 0.75
C PRO A 156 1.81 -6.76 0.98
N GLY A 157 2.76 -6.94 0.09
CA GLY A 157 3.75 -8.00 0.19
C GLY A 157 4.88 -7.83 -0.81
N ALA A 158 6.03 -8.43 -0.51
CA ALA A 158 7.20 -8.43 -1.36
C ALA A 158 7.31 -9.73 -2.15
N PHE A 159 7.35 -9.61 -3.48
CA PHE A 159 7.66 -10.69 -4.41
C PHE A 159 8.74 -10.23 -5.38
N ILE A 160 9.40 -11.17 -6.06
CA ILE A 160 10.24 -10.79 -7.21
C ILE A 160 9.33 -10.18 -8.29
N GLY A 161 9.56 -8.90 -8.59
CA GLY A 161 8.68 -8.08 -9.44
C GLY A 161 7.88 -7.03 -8.66
N GLU A 162 7.32 -7.36 -7.52
CA GLU A 162 6.64 -6.44 -6.60
C GLU A 162 7.64 -5.94 -5.55
N ASN A 163 8.57 -5.08 -5.95
CA ASN A 163 9.65 -4.71 -5.04
C ASN A 163 9.63 -3.25 -4.62
N HIS A 164 8.73 -2.45 -5.18
CA HIS A 164 8.68 -1.05 -4.80
C HIS A 164 8.12 -0.91 -3.38
N GLY A 165 8.90 -0.33 -2.48
CA GLY A 165 8.49 -0.15 -1.08
C GLY A 165 7.20 0.66 -0.94
N ASP A 166 6.98 1.64 -1.83
CA ASP A 166 5.79 2.49 -1.81
C ASP A 166 4.53 1.73 -2.26
N HIS A 167 4.63 0.75 -3.19
CA HIS A 167 3.51 -0.14 -3.52
C HIS A 167 3.09 -0.95 -2.29
N GLN A 168 4.07 -1.59 -1.65
CA GLN A 168 3.84 -2.37 -0.44
C GLN A 168 3.27 -1.51 0.70
N ALA A 169 3.83 -0.31 0.90
CA ALA A 169 3.38 0.64 1.92
C ALA A 169 1.94 1.13 1.66
N THR A 170 1.57 1.33 0.39
CA THR A 170 0.19 1.67 0.00
C THR A 170 -0.77 0.54 0.37
N GLY A 171 -0.44 -0.72 0.06
CA GLY A 171 -1.25 -1.87 0.44
C GLY A 171 -1.44 -2.01 1.95
N VAL A 172 -0.38 -1.75 2.73
CA VAL A 172 -0.43 -1.73 4.20
C VAL A 172 -1.32 -0.60 4.69
N LEU A 173 -1.07 0.63 4.24
CA LEU A 173 -1.83 1.83 4.62
C LEU A 173 -3.33 1.66 4.37
N VAL A 174 -3.69 1.14 3.19
CA VAL A 174 -5.09 0.92 2.81
C VAL A 174 -5.73 -0.18 3.65
N THR A 175 -5.00 -1.25 3.96
CA THR A 175 -5.48 -2.31 4.84
C THR A 175 -5.83 -1.78 6.23
N GLU A 176 -4.96 -0.98 6.81
CA GLU A 176 -5.20 -0.37 8.12
C GLU A 176 -6.37 0.63 8.05
N ALA A 177 -6.42 1.49 7.02
CA ALA A 177 -7.52 2.43 6.84
C ALA A 177 -8.88 1.73 6.62
N PHE A 178 -8.91 0.59 5.91
CA PHE A 178 -10.10 -0.25 5.74
C PHE A 178 -10.64 -0.73 7.08
N ASP A 179 -9.76 -1.18 7.96
CA ASP A 179 -10.15 -1.68 9.29
C ASP A 179 -10.57 -0.54 10.23
N LEU A 180 -9.94 0.62 10.13
CA LEU A 180 -10.10 1.73 11.07
C LEU A 180 -11.23 2.69 10.69
N ALA A 181 -11.64 2.76 9.43
CA ALA A 181 -12.62 3.76 8.98
C ALA A 181 -14.01 3.57 9.60
N ALA A 182 -14.36 2.35 10.02
CA ALA A 182 -15.61 2.04 10.70
C ALA A 182 -15.59 2.40 12.20
N ASP A 183 -14.44 2.56 12.81
CA ASP A 183 -14.31 2.85 14.24
C ASP A 183 -14.40 4.36 14.51
N PRO A 184 -15.47 4.84 15.20
CA PRO A 184 -15.62 6.26 15.51
C PRO A 184 -14.59 6.78 16.53
N THR A 185 -13.90 5.91 17.26
CA THR A 185 -12.88 6.28 18.25
C THR A 185 -11.53 6.56 17.61
N VAL A 186 -11.32 6.08 16.38
CA VAL A 186 -10.13 6.35 15.59
C VAL A 186 -10.30 7.67 14.83
N PHE A 187 -9.36 8.58 15.00
CA PHE A 187 -9.43 9.94 14.47
C PHE A 187 -10.79 10.63 14.77
N PRO A 188 -11.17 10.75 16.06
CA PRO A 188 -12.49 11.18 16.46
C PRO A 188 -12.87 12.58 15.98
N SER A 189 -11.87 13.41 15.73
CA SER A 189 -12.06 14.76 15.19
C SER A 189 -12.65 14.80 13.77
N GLN A 190 -12.54 13.71 13.00
CA GLN A 190 -13.21 13.61 11.69
C GLN A 190 -14.74 13.45 11.84
N VAL A 191 -15.20 12.86 12.93
CA VAL A 191 -16.63 12.55 13.18
C VAL A 191 -17.30 13.45 14.23
N ALA A 192 -16.53 14.19 15.01
CA ALA A 192 -17.01 14.97 16.16
C ALA A 192 -17.53 16.39 15.82
N GLY A 193 -17.64 16.74 14.57
CA GLY A 193 -18.13 18.05 14.15
C GLY A 193 -17.03 18.97 13.58
N PRO A 194 -17.40 20.15 13.07
CA PRO A 194 -16.47 21.02 12.36
C PRO A 194 -15.36 21.51 13.30
N SER A 195 -14.11 21.27 12.88
CA SER A 195 -12.93 21.88 13.47
C SER A 195 -12.48 23.05 12.62
N LYS A 196 -12.09 24.15 13.24
CA LYS A 196 -11.56 25.33 12.54
C LYS A 196 -10.19 25.07 11.89
N ASP A 197 -9.50 24.03 12.35
CA ASP A 197 -8.13 23.72 11.98
C ASP A 197 -8.03 22.58 10.96
N ARG A 198 -9.14 22.19 10.32
CA ARG A 198 -9.19 21.06 9.38
C ARG A 198 -9.78 21.44 8.04
N GLU A 199 -9.39 20.65 7.04
CA GLU A 199 -10.04 20.67 5.74
C GLU A 199 -11.53 20.43 5.91
N VAL A 200 -12.36 21.38 5.47
CA VAL A 200 -13.81 21.40 5.73
C VAL A 200 -14.53 20.13 5.25
N PHE A 201 -14.05 19.52 4.16
CA PHE A 201 -14.65 18.31 3.61
C PHE A 201 -14.26 17.03 4.37
N LEU A 202 -13.22 17.06 5.21
CA LEU A 202 -12.83 15.95 6.10
C LEU A 202 -13.31 16.13 7.54
N SER A 203 -14.34 16.92 7.76
CA SER A 203 -15.00 17.10 9.05
C SER A 203 -16.47 16.73 8.98
N ASN A 204 -17.10 16.41 10.12
CA ASN A 204 -18.49 15.93 10.20
C ASN A 204 -18.77 14.63 9.42
N LEU A 205 -17.76 13.83 9.21
CA LEU A 205 -17.91 12.54 8.55
C LEU A 205 -18.63 11.53 9.44
N ARG A 206 -19.02 10.40 8.86
CA ARG A 206 -19.55 9.26 9.59
C ARG A 206 -18.61 8.09 9.45
N PRO A 207 -18.50 7.23 10.48
CA PRO A 207 -17.81 5.95 10.32
C PRO A 207 -18.35 5.20 9.11
N TRP A 208 -17.46 4.57 8.36
CA TRP A 208 -17.83 3.81 7.18
C TRP A 208 -17.02 2.54 7.07
N GLN A 209 -17.69 1.40 6.87
CA GLN A 209 -17.06 0.12 6.57
C GLN A 209 -17.21 -0.18 5.09
N ALA A 210 -16.09 -0.11 4.34
CA ALA A 210 -16.02 -0.70 3.02
C ALA A 210 -16.23 -2.22 3.12
N LYS A 211 -16.84 -2.82 2.11
CA LYS A 211 -17.26 -4.23 2.18
C LYS A 211 -16.14 -5.19 1.81
N LYS A 212 -15.33 -4.82 0.84
CA LYS A 212 -14.28 -5.67 0.29
C LYS A 212 -13.04 -4.87 -0.07
N ILE A 213 -11.89 -5.54 0.00
CA ILE A 213 -10.62 -5.04 -0.49
C ILE A 213 -10.00 -6.05 -1.46
N TYR A 214 -9.49 -5.55 -2.59
CA TYR A 214 -8.79 -6.33 -3.59
C TYR A 214 -7.44 -5.70 -3.90
N PHE A 215 -6.50 -6.54 -4.34
CA PHE A 215 -5.15 -6.13 -4.66
C PHE A 215 -4.82 -6.34 -6.13
N GLY A 216 -3.96 -5.45 -6.65
CA GLY A 216 -3.19 -5.64 -7.87
C GLY A 216 -1.72 -5.86 -7.52
N SER A 217 -0.99 -6.58 -8.35
CA SER A 217 0.45 -6.84 -8.17
C SER A 217 1.16 -6.87 -9.50
N ASP A 218 2.37 -6.34 -9.55
CA ASP A 218 3.30 -6.42 -10.70
C ASP A 218 4.34 -7.54 -10.55
N ALA A 219 4.10 -8.47 -9.60
CA ALA A 219 4.96 -9.65 -9.43
C ALA A 219 5.18 -10.39 -10.74
N SER A 220 6.43 -10.80 -11.00
CA SER A 220 6.83 -11.46 -12.26
C SER A 220 6.10 -12.78 -12.51
N ASN A 221 5.67 -13.47 -11.46
CA ASN A 221 4.89 -14.71 -11.57
C ASN A 221 3.42 -14.48 -11.25
N GLN A 222 2.66 -13.99 -12.22
CA GLN A 222 1.22 -13.75 -12.05
C GLN A 222 0.40 -15.05 -11.83
N LYS A 223 0.92 -16.22 -12.23
CA LYS A 223 0.23 -17.51 -12.05
C LYS A 223 -0.01 -17.87 -10.58
N GLN A 224 0.80 -17.35 -9.67
CA GLN A 224 0.60 -17.56 -8.23
C GLN A 224 -0.72 -16.99 -7.71
N PHE A 225 -1.34 -16.07 -8.47
CA PHE A 225 -2.61 -15.45 -8.11
C PHE A 225 -3.83 -16.11 -8.79
N GLU A 226 -3.63 -17.14 -9.61
CA GLU A 226 -4.76 -17.87 -10.22
C GLU A 226 -5.68 -18.44 -9.12
N GLY A 227 -6.98 -18.20 -9.25
CA GLY A 227 -8.00 -18.65 -8.28
C GLY A 227 -8.03 -17.88 -6.95
N THR A 228 -7.20 -16.86 -6.77
CA THR A 228 -7.18 -16.06 -5.53
C THR A 228 -8.22 -14.94 -5.50
N GLY A 229 -8.91 -14.69 -6.61
CA GLY A 229 -9.92 -13.65 -6.71
C GLY A 229 -10.72 -13.72 -8.01
N PRO A 230 -11.65 -12.77 -8.24
CA PRO A 230 -12.42 -12.71 -9.48
C PRO A 230 -11.51 -12.38 -10.66
N THR A 231 -11.80 -12.99 -11.79
CA THR A 231 -11.16 -12.70 -13.07
C THR A 231 -12.08 -11.91 -13.99
N TYR A 232 -11.49 -11.15 -14.88
CA TYR A 232 -12.21 -10.42 -15.92
C TYR A 232 -11.37 -10.37 -17.20
N SER A 233 -12.04 -10.28 -18.36
CA SER A 233 -11.36 -10.10 -19.63
C SER A 233 -11.12 -8.61 -19.89
N VAL A 234 -9.88 -8.25 -20.15
CA VAL A 234 -9.53 -6.88 -20.60
C VAL A 234 -9.88 -6.70 -22.08
N ARG A 235 -10.10 -7.81 -22.82
CA ARG A 235 -10.46 -7.81 -24.25
C ARG A 235 -11.95 -7.72 -24.51
N GLU A 236 -12.79 -7.83 -23.48
CA GLU A 236 -14.23 -7.61 -23.61
C GLU A 236 -14.50 -6.22 -24.16
N VAL A 237 -15.38 -6.15 -25.16
CA VAL A 237 -15.74 -4.87 -25.79
C VAL A 237 -16.83 -4.19 -24.97
N SER A 238 -16.59 -2.96 -24.57
CA SER A 238 -17.57 -2.12 -23.88
C SER A 238 -18.78 -1.89 -24.81
N PRO A 239 -19.99 -2.28 -24.41
CA PRO A 239 -21.20 -2.02 -25.19
C PRO A 239 -21.47 -0.52 -25.39
N SER A 240 -21.11 0.31 -24.42
CA SER A 240 -21.36 1.76 -24.47
C SER A 240 -20.30 2.53 -25.25
N GLN A 241 -19.04 2.07 -25.28
CA GLN A 241 -17.90 2.75 -25.90
C GLN A 241 -17.50 2.13 -27.24
N ASN A 242 -17.98 0.92 -27.56
CA ASN A 242 -17.61 0.14 -28.74
C ASN A 242 -16.08 -0.04 -28.91
N LYS A 243 -15.38 -0.20 -27.81
CA LYS A 243 -13.93 -0.41 -27.70
C LYS A 243 -13.66 -1.49 -26.63
N PRO A 244 -12.61 -2.32 -26.77
CA PRO A 244 -12.22 -3.22 -25.69
C PRO A 244 -11.71 -2.42 -24.48
N TYR A 245 -11.88 -2.96 -23.26
CA TYR A 245 -11.50 -2.23 -22.04
C TYR A 245 -10.01 -1.92 -21.98
N TRP A 246 -9.13 -2.78 -22.52
CA TRP A 246 -7.70 -2.47 -22.64
C TRP A 246 -7.44 -1.21 -23.47
N ARG A 247 -8.24 -0.98 -24.54
CA ARG A 247 -8.07 0.22 -25.38
C ARG A 247 -8.41 1.50 -24.61
N LEU A 248 -9.48 1.48 -23.83
CA LEU A 248 -9.86 2.59 -22.98
C LEU A 248 -8.79 2.86 -21.90
N ALA A 249 -8.21 1.80 -21.36
CA ALA A 249 -7.12 1.90 -20.39
C ALA A 249 -5.84 2.48 -21.00
N ILE A 250 -5.43 2.07 -22.20
CA ILE A 250 -4.29 2.68 -22.92
C ILE A 250 -4.55 4.17 -23.19
N GLU A 251 -5.76 4.53 -23.66
CA GLU A 251 -6.12 5.94 -23.88
C GLU A 251 -6.01 6.77 -22.60
N SER A 252 -6.32 6.20 -21.45
CA SER A 252 -6.06 6.82 -20.14
C SER A 252 -4.57 6.96 -19.87
N ALA A 253 -3.81 5.88 -19.96
CA ALA A 253 -2.38 5.84 -19.66
C ALA A 253 -1.55 6.79 -20.51
N MET A 254 -2.00 7.11 -21.75
CA MET A 254 -1.35 8.10 -22.62
C MET A 254 -1.31 9.54 -22.06
N ALA A 255 -1.92 9.80 -20.90
CA ALA A 255 -1.76 11.07 -20.20
C ALA A 255 -0.42 11.18 -19.45
N HIS A 256 0.19 10.07 -19.05
CA HIS A 256 1.43 10.03 -18.24
C HIS A 256 2.71 10.32 -19.05
N ARG A 257 2.77 11.48 -19.69
CA ARG A 257 3.82 11.87 -20.66
C ARG A 257 5.19 12.05 -20.04
N THR A 258 5.25 12.44 -18.76
CA THR A 258 6.52 12.59 -18.04
C THR A 258 7.20 11.26 -17.77
N GLN A 259 6.44 10.17 -17.75
CA GLN A 259 6.91 8.83 -17.37
C GLN A 259 7.26 7.98 -18.58
N PHE A 260 6.41 7.96 -19.61
CA PHE A 260 6.52 7.07 -20.77
C PHE A 260 6.45 7.78 -22.12
N PRO A 261 7.25 8.85 -22.37
CA PRO A 261 7.10 9.65 -23.60
C PRO A 261 7.33 8.82 -24.88
N GLU A 262 8.37 7.99 -24.89
CA GLU A 262 8.70 7.15 -26.06
C GLU A 262 7.63 6.11 -26.33
N GLU A 263 7.09 5.49 -25.28
CA GLU A 263 6.02 4.51 -25.38
C GLU A 263 4.72 5.16 -25.84
N ILE A 264 4.36 6.32 -25.30
CA ILE A 264 3.18 7.09 -25.72
C ILE A 264 3.30 7.49 -27.19
N ASP A 265 4.48 7.95 -27.63
CA ASP A 265 4.76 8.25 -29.02
C ASP A 265 4.68 7.02 -29.93
N ARG A 266 5.09 5.86 -29.46
CA ARG A 266 4.95 4.57 -30.14
C ARG A 266 3.48 4.20 -30.29
N LEU A 267 2.73 4.17 -29.20
CA LEU A 267 1.31 3.83 -29.18
C LEU A 267 0.47 4.78 -30.04
N ALA A 268 0.77 6.07 -30.02
CA ALA A 268 0.05 7.08 -30.83
C ALA A 268 0.21 6.87 -32.35
N LYS A 269 1.27 6.19 -32.79
CA LYS A 269 1.57 5.90 -34.20
C LYS A 269 1.05 4.54 -34.66
N MET A 270 0.67 3.66 -33.72
CA MET A 270 0.20 2.31 -34.01
C MET A 270 -1.22 2.34 -34.55
N SER A 271 -1.50 1.47 -35.52
CA SER A 271 -2.87 1.18 -35.94
C SER A 271 -3.59 0.37 -34.84
N ASP A 272 -4.93 0.37 -34.85
CA ASP A 272 -5.71 -0.46 -33.92
C ASP A 272 -5.37 -1.95 -34.06
N ALA A 273 -5.07 -2.43 -35.26
CA ALA A 273 -4.65 -3.81 -35.50
C ALA A 273 -3.28 -4.13 -34.90
N ASP A 274 -2.33 -3.19 -34.94
CA ASP A 274 -1.00 -3.37 -34.32
C ASP A 274 -1.10 -3.33 -32.81
N LEU A 275 -1.93 -2.44 -32.25
CA LEU A 275 -2.21 -2.39 -30.81
C LEU A 275 -2.86 -3.69 -30.34
N GLU A 276 -3.84 -4.21 -31.09
CA GLU A 276 -4.46 -5.49 -30.76
C GLU A 276 -3.48 -6.65 -30.81
N LYS A 277 -2.57 -6.65 -31.80
CA LYS A 277 -1.49 -7.65 -31.88
C LYS A 277 -0.54 -7.55 -30.68
N MET A 278 -0.13 -6.35 -30.30
CA MET A 278 0.70 -6.11 -29.11
C MET A 278 0.01 -6.63 -27.85
N MET A 279 -1.24 -6.28 -27.62
CA MET A 279 -2.01 -6.71 -26.45
C MET A 279 -2.26 -8.21 -26.40
N ASN A 280 -2.15 -8.91 -27.54
CA ASN A 280 -2.26 -10.36 -27.63
C ASN A 280 -0.90 -11.07 -27.44
N ASP A 281 0.21 -10.34 -27.43
CA ASP A 281 1.53 -10.90 -27.17
C ASP A 281 1.73 -11.07 -25.65
N PRO A 282 1.96 -12.30 -25.15
CA PRO A 282 2.16 -12.54 -23.73
C PRO A 282 3.42 -11.87 -23.16
N ASN A 283 4.32 -11.39 -24.00
CA ASN A 283 5.57 -10.73 -23.59
C ASN A 283 5.50 -9.21 -23.67
N ASP A 284 4.51 -8.65 -24.37
CA ASP A 284 4.40 -7.20 -24.63
C ASP A 284 3.05 -6.62 -24.17
N GLY A 285 2.09 -7.47 -23.81
CA GLY A 285 0.79 -7.04 -23.29
C GLY A 285 0.88 -6.50 -21.87
N TRP A 286 0.23 -5.37 -21.60
CA TRP A 286 0.28 -4.69 -20.30
C TRP A 286 -0.54 -5.39 -19.22
N TRP A 287 -1.53 -6.16 -19.59
CA TRP A 287 -2.40 -6.88 -18.64
C TRP A 287 -2.47 -8.36 -18.99
N SER A 288 -2.51 -9.19 -17.96
CA SER A 288 -2.79 -10.62 -18.15
C SER A 288 -4.22 -10.84 -18.69
N GLU A 289 -4.43 -11.93 -19.42
CA GLU A 289 -5.74 -12.33 -19.93
C GLU A 289 -6.05 -13.78 -19.54
N PRO A 290 -7.03 -14.02 -18.68
CA PRO A 290 -7.80 -13.01 -17.94
C PRO A 290 -6.96 -12.30 -16.87
N SER A 291 -7.33 -11.06 -16.54
CA SER A 291 -6.80 -10.36 -15.40
C SER A 291 -7.46 -10.81 -14.10
N THR A 292 -6.68 -10.89 -13.02
CA THR A 292 -7.16 -11.28 -11.68
C THR A 292 -7.09 -10.09 -10.73
N LEU A 293 -8.19 -9.82 -10.03
CA LEU A 293 -8.19 -8.97 -8.84
C LEU A 293 -7.95 -9.86 -7.64
N ILE A 294 -6.80 -9.74 -6.99
CA ILE A 294 -6.42 -10.59 -5.85
C ILE A 294 -7.34 -10.25 -4.68
N PHE A 295 -8.12 -11.23 -4.20
CA PHE A 295 -9.02 -11.02 -3.07
C PHE A 295 -8.22 -10.83 -1.77
N GLY A 296 -8.40 -9.69 -1.12
CA GLY A 296 -7.83 -9.41 0.19
C GLY A 296 -8.73 -9.96 1.30
N LYS A 297 -9.85 -9.29 1.53
CA LYS A 297 -10.83 -9.68 2.54
C LYS A 297 -12.21 -9.10 2.26
N SER A 298 -13.22 -9.69 2.91
CA SER A 298 -14.62 -9.24 2.87
C SER A 298 -15.20 -9.23 4.28
N VAL A 299 -15.98 -8.20 4.58
CA VAL A 299 -16.82 -8.14 5.80
C VAL A 299 -18.27 -8.53 5.51
N VAL A 300 -18.55 -8.99 4.30
CA VAL A 300 -19.83 -9.57 3.87
C VAL A 300 -19.58 -10.97 3.33
N GLY A 301 -20.61 -11.77 3.16
CA GLY A 301 -20.49 -13.15 2.65
C GLY A 301 -19.80 -13.27 1.29
N GLY A 302 -19.70 -14.49 0.78
CA GLY A 302 -19.19 -14.83 -0.54
C GLY A 302 -17.87 -15.57 -0.53
N LYS A 303 -17.45 -16.01 -1.73
CA LYS A 303 -16.17 -16.68 -1.98
C LYS A 303 -15.16 -15.68 -2.54
N PRO A 304 -13.86 -15.93 -2.38
CA PRO A 304 -12.82 -15.06 -2.98
C PRO A 304 -13.00 -14.81 -4.47
N THR A 305 -13.46 -15.80 -5.22
CA THR A 305 -13.61 -15.73 -6.70
C THR A 305 -14.96 -15.19 -7.16
N ASP A 306 -15.87 -14.84 -6.27
CA ASP A 306 -17.15 -14.24 -6.64
C ASP A 306 -16.93 -12.86 -7.26
N ASN A 307 -17.90 -12.42 -8.08
CA ASN A 307 -17.88 -11.08 -8.65
C ASN A 307 -17.64 -10.02 -7.57
N VAL A 308 -16.91 -8.98 -7.94
CA VAL A 308 -16.52 -7.87 -7.03
C VAL A 308 -17.70 -7.34 -6.21
N PHE A 309 -18.87 -7.17 -6.83
CA PHE A 309 -20.07 -6.64 -6.18
C PHE A 309 -21.02 -7.72 -5.64
N ALA A 310 -20.66 -9.01 -5.72
CA ALA A 310 -21.47 -10.05 -5.08
C ALA A 310 -21.56 -9.80 -3.56
N HIS A 311 -22.73 -10.08 -2.99
CA HIS A 311 -22.98 -9.94 -1.54
C HIS A 311 -22.83 -8.54 -0.95
N ILE A 312 -22.69 -7.49 -1.79
CA ILE A 312 -22.41 -6.13 -1.32
C ILE A 312 -23.54 -5.54 -0.45
N ASN A 313 -24.77 -6.04 -0.62
CA ASN A 313 -25.93 -5.62 0.15
C ASN A 313 -26.21 -6.52 1.37
N ASP A 314 -25.40 -7.56 1.57
CA ASP A 314 -25.54 -8.43 2.72
C ASP A 314 -25.13 -7.71 4.02
N PRO A 315 -25.66 -8.12 5.17
CA PRO A 315 -25.25 -7.57 6.44
C PRO A 315 -23.74 -7.76 6.67
N ILE A 316 -23.09 -6.78 7.30
CA ILE A 316 -21.70 -6.88 7.74
C ILE A 316 -21.62 -8.02 8.75
N GLN A 317 -20.74 -8.98 8.51
CA GLN A 317 -20.45 -10.11 9.37
C GLN A 317 -19.23 -9.78 10.25
N LYS A 318 -19.32 -10.11 11.54
CA LYS A 318 -18.18 -9.94 12.46
C LYS A 318 -17.14 -11.05 12.33
N GLU A 319 -17.39 -12.09 11.55
CA GLU A 319 -16.53 -13.27 11.32
C GLU A 319 -15.13 -12.92 10.78
N TYR A 320 -14.96 -11.73 10.28
CA TYR A 320 -13.66 -11.17 9.94
C TYR A 320 -12.65 -11.22 11.12
N ALA A 321 -13.11 -10.97 12.34
CA ALA A 321 -12.28 -11.12 13.54
C ALA A 321 -11.89 -12.58 13.82
N GLU A 322 -12.73 -13.55 13.41
CA GLU A 322 -12.48 -14.98 13.57
C GLU A 322 -11.54 -15.53 12.50
N ALA A 323 -11.57 -15.00 11.28
CA ALA A 323 -10.59 -15.36 10.24
C ALA A 323 -9.16 -14.98 10.62
N ALA A 324 -8.96 -13.87 11.30
CA ALA A 324 -7.67 -13.47 11.86
C ALA A 324 -7.19 -14.46 12.95
N ILE A 325 -8.14 -15.02 13.73
CA ILE A 325 -7.87 -16.08 14.72
C ILE A 325 -7.58 -17.42 14.02
N ALA A 326 -8.26 -17.72 12.90
CA ALA A 326 -8.05 -18.93 12.11
C ALA A 326 -6.68 -18.99 11.40
N CYS A 327 -5.98 -17.86 11.24
CA CYS A 327 -4.60 -17.84 10.80
C CYS A 327 -3.66 -18.63 11.74
N GLY A 328 -4.13 -19.00 12.91
CA GLY A 328 -3.35 -19.62 13.97
C GLY A 328 -2.17 -18.74 14.32
N SER A 329 -2.02 -18.26 15.51
CA SER A 329 -0.86 -17.45 15.87
C SER A 329 0.42 -18.19 15.45
N GLN A 330 1.01 -17.82 14.34
CA GLN A 330 2.37 -18.29 14.02
C GLN A 330 3.37 -17.78 15.08
N ALA A 331 2.94 -16.74 15.82
CA ALA A 331 3.69 -16.19 16.94
C ALA A 331 3.84 -17.17 18.13
N ASP A 332 3.04 -18.23 18.21
CA ASP A 332 3.07 -19.16 19.34
C ASP A 332 3.37 -20.61 18.93
N ARG A 333 4.08 -20.81 17.83
CA ARG A 333 4.84 -22.05 17.67
C ARG A 333 5.96 -21.95 18.69
N GLY A 334 5.90 -22.75 19.74
CA GLY A 334 6.97 -22.92 20.72
C GLY A 334 8.28 -23.33 20.02
N GLU A 335 8.80 -22.41 19.22
CA GLU A 335 10.01 -22.61 18.44
C GLU A 335 11.16 -22.63 19.41
N LYS A 336 11.89 -23.72 19.34
CA LYS A 336 13.02 -24.01 20.21
C LYS A 336 14.09 -22.94 20.07
N LEU A 337 14.45 -22.29 21.16
CA LEU A 337 15.60 -21.37 21.22
C LEU A 337 16.91 -22.19 21.35
N PRO A 338 18.02 -21.69 20.86
CA PRO A 338 18.20 -20.44 20.11
C PRO A 338 17.73 -20.56 18.65
N ARG A 339 17.37 -19.41 18.02
CA ARG A 339 16.95 -19.35 16.63
C ARG A 339 17.47 -18.12 15.90
N LEU A 340 17.64 -18.27 14.57
CA LEU A 340 17.97 -17.19 13.62
C LEU A 340 16.82 -17.08 12.62
N GLU A 341 16.32 -15.90 12.39
CA GLU A 341 15.29 -15.61 11.38
C GLU A 341 15.61 -14.32 10.61
N LEU A 342 14.96 -14.12 9.45
CA LEU A 342 15.02 -12.84 8.76
C LEU A 342 14.27 -11.78 9.56
N GLY A 343 14.87 -10.58 9.64
CA GLY A 343 14.31 -9.40 10.24
C GLY A 343 13.66 -8.46 9.20
N GLY A 344 13.51 -7.19 9.57
CA GLY A 344 13.04 -6.14 8.68
C GLY A 344 11.66 -6.44 8.06
N PRO A 345 11.48 -6.22 6.75
CA PRO A 345 10.19 -6.40 6.08
C PRO A 345 9.59 -7.80 6.25
N TRP A 346 10.41 -8.85 6.26
CA TRP A 346 9.92 -10.22 6.39
C TRP A 346 9.36 -10.51 7.77
N LYS A 347 9.99 -9.99 8.82
CA LYS A 347 9.46 -10.08 10.19
C LYS A 347 8.16 -9.28 10.32
N TYR A 348 8.13 -8.08 9.74
CA TYR A 348 6.94 -7.24 9.71
C TYR A 348 5.74 -7.98 9.07
N TYR A 349 5.91 -8.57 7.90
CA TYR A 349 4.85 -9.30 7.22
C TYR A 349 4.41 -10.57 7.95
N ALA A 350 5.33 -11.27 8.61
CA ALA A 350 4.98 -12.44 9.43
C ALA A 350 3.98 -12.10 10.55
N GLU A 351 3.97 -10.85 11.01
CA GLU A 351 3.02 -10.35 12.01
C GLU A 351 1.79 -9.68 11.35
N PHE A 352 1.99 -8.95 10.26
CA PHE A 352 0.96 -8.20 9.56
C PHE A 352 -0.14 -9.11 8.98
N TYR A 353 0.23 -10.17 8.27
CA TYR A 353 -0.76 -11.02 7.60
C TYR A 353 -1.74 -11.70 8.57
N PRO A 354 -1.30 -12.35 9.67
CA PRO A 354 -2.23 -12.90 10.63
C PRO A 354 -3.14 -11.85 11.27
N LYS A 355 -2.56 -10.71 11.65
CA LYS A 355 -3.29 -9.61 12.28
C LYS A 355 -4.43 -9.07 11.42
N HIS A 356 -4.23 -9.04 10.11
CA HIS A 356 -5.20 -8.48 9.17
C HIS A 356 -6.02 -9.53 8.41
N GLY A 357 -5.92 -10.81 8.78
CA GLY A 357 -6.73 -11.89 8.18
C GLY A 357 -6.30 -12.27 6.76
N TYR A 358 -5.02 -12.12 6.42
CA TYR A 358 -4.47 -12.36 5.07
C TYR A 358 -3.73 -13.70 4.92
N CYS A 359 -3.99 -14.67 5.78
CA CYS A 359 -3.31 -15.98 5.70
C CYS A 359 -3.62 -16.79 4.45
N GLN A 360 -4.70 -16.45 3.75
CA GLN A 360 -5.05 -17.06 2.46
C GLN A 360 -4.31 -16.44 1.28
N LEU A 361 -3.68 -15.28 1.46
CA LEU A 361 -2.95 -14.65 0.37
C LEU A 361 -1.73 -15.49 -0.03
N PRO A 362 -1.44 -15.60 -1.33
CA PRO A 362 -0.21 -16.20 -1.78
C PRO A 362 0.95 -15.33 -1.31
N VAL A 363 1.68 -15.82 -0.33
CA VAL A 363 2.96 -15.25 0.06
C VAL A 363 4.04 -16.22 -0.38
N SER A 364 5.16 -15.71 -0.84
CA SER A 364 6.30 -16.58 -1.10
C SER A 364 6.63 -17.34 0.18
N LYS A 365 6.71 -18.67 0.07
CA LYS A 365 7.17 -19.51 1.19
C LYS A 365 8.62 -19.25 1.55
N GLU A 366 9.33 -18.58 0.65
CA GLU A 366 10.74 -18.22 0.73
C GLU A 366 10.83 -16.70 0.60
N ALA A 367 11.63 -16.08 1.46
CA ALA A 367 11.88 -14.64 1.38
C ALA A 367 12.63 -14.30 0.08
N GLU A 368 12.16 -13.28 -0.61
CA GLU A 368 12.71 -12.87 -1.91
C GLU A 368 12.92 -11.35 -1.94
N ILE A 369 13.93 -10.91 -2.70
CA ILE A 369 14.19 -9.50 -2.98
C ILE A 369 14.85 -9.34 -4.36
N GLY A 370 14.50 -8.27 -5.07
CA GLY A 370 15.22 -7.84 -6.27
C GLY A 370 16.09 -6.64 -5.95
N ILE A 371 17.37 -6.66 -6.29
CA ILE A 371 18.30 -5.56 -6.07
C ILE A 371 19.14 -5.25 -7.31
N LYS A 372 19.68 -4.03 -7.37
CA LYS A 372 20.58 -3.63 -8.44
C LYS A 372 21.86 -4.45 -8.42
N ALA A 373 22.27 -5.00 -9.57
CA ALA A 373 23.57 -5.63 -9.73
C ALA A 373 24.72 -4.64 -9.43
N GLY A 374 25.75 -5.10 -8.73
CA GLY A 374 26.87 -4.26 -8.28
C GLY A 374 26.54 -3.38 -7.06
N SER A 375 25.46 -3.67 -6.33
CA SER A 375 25.14 -3.02 -5.06
C SER A 375 25.44 -3.92 -3.86
N THR A 376 25.41 -3.33 -2.67
CA THR A 376 25.50 -4.09 -1.41
C THR A 376 24.11 -4.47 -0.94
N LEU A 377 23.86 -5.77 -0.79
CA LEU A 377 22.69 -6.33 -0.14
C LEU A 377 22.86 -6.24 1.38
N MET A 378 21.90 -5.66 2.06
CA MET A 378 21.78 -5.68 3.51
C MET A 378 20.77 -6.76 3.91
N VAL A 379 21.26 -7.82 4.59
CA VAL A 379 20.41 -8.92 5.08
C VAL A 379 20.08 -8.66 6.55
N PRO A 380 18.88 -8.19 6.87
CA PRO A 380 18.47 -8.00 8.26
C PRO A 380 18.12 -9.34 8.88
N LEU A 381 18.57 -9.57 10.09
CA LEU A 381 18.40 -10.80 10.86
C LEU A 381 17.92 -10.48 12.27
N VAL A 382 17.23 -11.44 12.89
CA VAL A 382 16.92 -11.44 14.32
C VAL A 382 17.43 -12.75 14.90
N PHE A 383 18.28 -12.66 15.92
CA PHE A 383 18.73 -13.81 16.69
C PHE A 383 18.13 -13.76 18.08
N GLN A 384 17.51 -14.87 18.51
CA GLN A 384 16.86 -14.98 19.83
C GLN A 384 17.44 -16.15 20.61
N HIS A 385 17.66 -15.92 21.92
CA HIS A 385 18.09 -16.95 22.86
C HIS A 385 17.61 -16.65 24.28
N ASP A 386 17.57 -17.70 25.10
CA ASP A 386 17.15 -17.68 26.52
C ASP A 386 18.29 -17.94 27.51
N ALA A 387 19.54 -17.88 27.05
CA ALA A 387 20.70 -18.08 27.90
C ALA A 387 20.81 -16.96 28.94
N ALA A 388 20.94 -17.32 30.23
CA ALA A 388 21.04 -16.37 31.35
C ALA A 388 22.37 -15.58 31.39
N LYS A 389 23.26 -15.78 30.43
CA LYS A 389 24.55 -15.09 30.29
C LYS A 389 24.73 -14.68 28.82
N PRO A 390 25.57 -13.65 28.58
CA PRO A 390 25.94 -13.29 27.21
C PRO A 390 26.48 -14.51 26.43
N VAL A 391 26.09 -14.65 25.18
CA VAL A 391 26.50 -15.74 24.29
C VAL A 391 27.32 -15.22 23.13
N THR A 392 28.29 -16.03 22.68
CA THR A 392 28.98 -15.75 21.44
C THR A 392 28.30 -16.52 20.32
N VAL A 393 27.71 -15.77 19.38
CA VAL A 393 27.09 -16.29 18.16
C VAL A 393 28.03 -16.07 17.01
N THR A 394 28.30 -17.11 16.22
CA THR A 394 29.08 -17.00 15.00
C THR A 394 28.15 -17.10 13.80
N LEU A 395 28.08 -16.02 12.99
CA LEU A 395 27.35 -16.01 11.73
C LEU A 395 28.26 -16.43 10.60
N LYS A 396 27.83 -17.46 9.84
CA LYS A 396 28.45 -17.91 8.60
C LYS A 396 27.52 -17.60 7.44
N VAL A 397 28.05 -16.99 6.40
CA VAL A 397 27.27 -16.54 5.23
C VAL A 397 27.73 -17.30 4.01
N ASN A 398 26.81 -18.04 3.40
CA ASN A 398 27.01 -18.71 2.14
C ASN A 398 26.38 -17.88 1.03
N THR A 399 27.18 -17.51 0.05
CA THR A 399 26.74 -16.66 -1.07
C THR A 399 27.00 -17.37 -2.40
N PRO A 400 26.30 -16.98 -3.48
CA PRO A 400 26.62 -17.43 -4.83
C PRO A 400 28.04 -17.07 -5.25
N GLU A 401 28.49 -17.69 -6.30
CA GLU A 401 29.84 -17.42 -6.89
C GLU A 401 29.93 -15.94 -7.33
N GLY A 402 31.06 -15.32 -7.03
CA GLY A 402 31.35 -13.92 -7.37
C GLY A 402 30.76 -12.87 -6.39
N TRP A 403 29.96 -13.30 -5.43
CA TRP A 403 29.47 -12.40 -4.37
C TRP A 403 30.48 -12.34 -3.21
N LYS A 404 30.54 -11.23 -2.50
CA LYS A 404 31.49 -11.03 -1.41
C LYS A 404 30.77 -10.73 -0.10
N VAL A 405 31.13 -11.50 0.92
CA VAL A 405 30.63 -11.25 2.29
C VAL A 405 31.38 -10.06 2.87
N GLY A 406 30.65 -9.05 3.30
CA GLY A 406 31.15 -7.84 3.95
C GLY A 406 31.00 -7.87 5.47
N GLU A 407 30.53 -6.78 6.05
CA GLU A 407 30.37 -6.62 7.50
C GLU A 407 29.23 -7.47 8.06
N GLY A 408 29.28 -7.76 9.36
CA GLY A 408 28.23 -8.46 10.12
C GLY A 408 28.36 -9.98 10.15
N ALA A 409 29.27 -10.59 9.40
CA ALA A 409 29.61 -12.01 9.50
C ALA A 409 30.69 -12.23 10.58
N GLY A 410 30.72 -13.44 11.15
CA GLY A 410 31.72 -13.85 12.15
C GLY A 410 31.16 -13.89 13.57
N PRO A 411 32.05 -13.90 14.60
CA PRO A 411 31.64 -14.00 15.98
C PRO A 411 31.12 -12.64 16.54
N LEU A 412 29.95 -12.70 17.19
CA LEU A 412 29.28 -11.57 17.83
C LEU A 412 28.93 -11.96 19.27
N VAL A 413 29.18 -11.07 20.24
CA VAL A 413 28.77 -11.28 21.64
C VAL A 413 27.43 -10.62 21.86
N LEU A 414 26.40 -11.40 22.18
CA LEU A 414 25.04 -10.93 22.40
C LEU A 414 24.70 -10.93 23.90
N PRO A 415 23.86 -9.97 24.38
CA PRO A 415 23.41 -9.90 25.76
C PRO A 415 22.69 -11.19 26.22
N ALA A 416 22.50 -11.36 27.52
CA ALA A 416 21.73 -12.47 28.08
C ALA A 416 20.24 -12.31 27.80
N GLU A 417 19.53 -13.42 27.58
CA GLU A 417 18.06 -13.48 27.44
C GLU A 417 17.51 -12.45 26.42
N ASP A 418 18.12 -12.38 25.24
CA ASP A 418 17.87 -11.28 24.31
C ASP A 418 17.35 -11.72 22.93
N SER A 419 16.69 -10.75 22.28
CA SER A 419 16.30 -10.78 20.88
C SER A 419 17.06 -9.66 20.16
N THR A 420 18.21 -9.99 19.58
CA THR A 420 19.11 -9.01 18.98
C THR A 420 18.91 -8.91 17.47
N ALA A 421 18.70 -7.68 16.99
CA ALA A 421 18.72 -7.40 15.55
C ALA A 421 20.17 -7.35 15.05
N LEU A 422 20.41 -8.05 13.95
CA LEU A 422 21.72 -8.16 13.31
C LEU A 422 21.62 -7.77 11.84
N LEU A 423 22.71 -7.36 11.23
CA LEU A 423 22.77 -6.97 9.84
C LEU A 423 24.03 -7.57 9.20
N VAL A 424 23.84 -8.29 8.08
CA VAL A 424 24.94 -8.81 7.29
C VAL A 424 24.97 -8.12 5.93
N HIS A 425 26.12 -7.66 5.52
CA HIS A 425 26.37 -7.04 4.22
C HIS A 425 26.93 -8.06 3.23
N VAL A 426 26.40 -8.05 2.01
CA VAL A 426 26.86 -8.90 0.92
C VAL A 426 26.97 -8.07 -0.35
N ASP A 427 28.18 -7.91 -0.89
CA ASP A 427 28.38 -7.19 -2.14
C ASP A 427 28.07 -8.10 -3.32
N THR A 428 27.23 -7.62 -4.21
CA THR A 428 26.82 -8.35 -5.42
C THR A 428 27.68 -8.00 -6.62
N PRO A 429 27.87 -8.92 -7.60
CA PRO A 429 28.64 -8.64 -8.78
C PRO A 429 27.92 -7.62 -9.69
N ALA A 430 28.70 -6.81 -10.39
CA ALA A 430 28.19 -6.05 -11.52
C ALA A 430 27.98 -7.01 -12.70
N LEU A 431 26.79 -6.96 -13.33
CA LEU A 431 26.45 -7.81 -14.48
C LEU A 431 26.21 -6.93 -15.71
N SER A 432 26.59 -7.47 -16.87
CA SER A 432 26.26 -6.87 -18.17
C SER A 432 24.75 -7.00 -18.48
N ALA A 433 24.24 -6.20 -19.42
CA ALA A 433 22.85 -6.26 -19.83
C ALA A 433 22.42 -7.66 -20.34
N ASN A 434 23.34 -8.41 -20.98
CA ASN A 434 23.06 -9.76 -21.46
C ASN A 434 23.02 -10.81 -20.33
N GLU A 435 23.80 -10.62 -19.28
CA GLU A 435 23.77 -11.48 -18.08
C GLU A 435 22.51 -11.21 -17.27
N LEU A 436 22.12 -9.93 -17.12
CA LEU A 436 20.91 -9.55 -16.42
C LEU A 436 19.62 -10.11 -17.06
N LYS A 437 19.59 -10.21 -18.42
CA LYS A 437 18.44 -10.85 -19.11
C LYS A 437 18.32 -12.35 -18.81
N LYS A 438 19.38 -12.98 -18.33
CA LYS A 438 19.43 -14.41 -17.98
C LYS A 438 19.50 -14.64 -16.48
N ALA A 439 19.49 -13.56 -15.68
CA ALA A 439 19.58 -13.66 -14.24
C ALA A 439 18.39 -14.45 -13.68
N VAL A 440 18.69 -15.36 -12.80
CA VAL A 440 17.72 -16.13 -12.01
C VAL A 440 17.91 -15.79 -10.54
N PRO A 441 16.90 -15.99 -9.69
CA PRO A 441 17.09 -15.80 -8.25
C PRO A 441 18.17 -16.69 -7.69
N GLU A 442 19.09 -16.09 -6.94
CA GLU A 442 20.20 -16.76 -6.25
C GLU A 442 19.94 -16.77 -4.75
N GLU A 443 20.43 -17.79 -4.02
CA GLU A 443 20.21 -17.92 -2.58
C GLU A 443 21.39 -17.38 -1.77
N VAL A 444 21.12 -16.44 -0.87
CA VAL A 444 22.01 -16.08 0.24
C VAL A 444 21.52 -16.79 1.49
N ARG A 445 22.42 -17.54 2.14
CA ARG A 445 22.12 -18.33 3.33
C ARG A 445 22.98 -17.89 4.49
N VAL A 446 22.37 -17.57 5.61
CA VAL A 446 23.06 -17.23 6.85
C VAL A 446 22.75 -18.30 7.89
N THR A 447 23.80 -18.89 8.49
CA THR A 447 23.68 -19.84 9.59
C THR A 447 24.31 -19.27 10.85
N ALA A 448 23.68 -19.54 11.99
CA ALA A 448 24.19 -19.17 13.30
C ALA A 448 24.69 -20.41 14.04
N GLU A 449 25.82 -20.25 14.73
CA GLU A 449 26.36 -21.25 15.66
C GLU A 449 26.61 -20.61 17.02
N VAL A 450 26.22 -21.31 18.09
CA VAL A 450 26.53 -20.95 19.48
C VAL A 450 27.39 -22.06 20.06
N GLU A 451 28.59 -21.74 20.53
CA GLU A 451 29.54 -22.72 21.05
C GLU A 451 29.82 -23.89 20.07
N GLY A 452 29.85 -23.58 18.78
CA GLY A 452 30.06 -24.57 17.70
C GLY A 452 28.86 -25.48 17.42
N LYS A 453 27.71 -25.23 18.00
CA LYS A 453 26.46 -25.95 17.72
C LYS A 453 25.53 -25.12 16.85
N PRO A 454 24.82 -25.72 15.88
CA PRO A 454 23.84 -25.04 15.07
C PRO A 454 22.77 -24.34 15.94
N ALA A 455 22.49 -23.07 15.62
CA ALA A 455 21.57 -22.21 16.37
C ALA A 455 20.55 -21.50 15.47
N GLY A 456 20.39 -21.95 14.23
CA GLY A 456 19.41 -21.43 13.29
C GLY A 456 19.98 -21.13 11.90
N GLU A 457 19.05 -20.95 10.96
CA GLU A 457 19.36 -20.65 9.54
C GLU A 457 18.33 -19.67 9.00
N ALA A 458 18.78 -18.67 8.25
CA ALA A 458 17.94 -17.75 7.48
C ALA A 458 18.34 -17.81 6.00
N LYS A 459 17.36 -17.77 5.10
CA LYS A 459 17.55 -17.83 3.64
C LYS A 459 16.85 -16.67 2.98
N LEU A 460 17.51 -16.10 1.97
CA LEU A 460 16.99 -15.03 1.16
C LEU A 460 17.31 -15.29 -0.31
N LYS A 461 16.27 -15.36 -1.15
CA LYS A 461 16.43 -15.37 -2.60
C LYS A 461 16.61 -13.95 -3.10
N VAL A 462 17.59 -13.76 -3.97
CA VAL A 462 17.95 -12.44 -4.49
C VAL A 462 18.04 -12.49 -6.01
N LEU A 463 17.25 -11.64 -6.68
CA LEU A 463 17.33 -11.43 -8.12
C LEU A 463 18.13 -10.16 -8.40
N LEU A 464 19.23 -10.29 -9.16
CA LEU A 464 19.97 -9.13 -9.63
C LEU A 464 19.26 -8.48 -10.81
N ARG A 465 19.07 -7.16 -10.75
CA ARG A 465 18.37 -6.35 -11.74
C ARG A 465 19.30 -5.30 -12.36
N PRO A 466 18.96 -4.78 -13.55
CA PRO A 466 19.60 -3.58 -14.06
C PRO A 466 19.58 -2.47 -13.01
N SER A 467 20.48 -1.53 -13.09
CA SER A 467 20.28 -0.23 -12.45
C SER A 467 18.87 0.21 -12.82
N ALA A 468 18.01 0.45 -11.84
CA ALA A 468 16.75 1.09 -12.13
C ALA A 468 17.06 2.32 -13.00
N GLN A 469 16.84 2.20 -14.28
CA GLN A 469 16.45 3.38 -15.02
C GLN A 469 15.16 3.71 -14.32
N SER A 470 15.20 4.75 -13.51
CA SER A 470 14.03 5.28 -12.82
C SER A 470 12.83 5.13 -13.75
N GLN A 471 11.95 4.20 -13.40
CA GLN A 471 10.60 4.17 -13.91
C GLN A 471 9.98 5.54 -13.72
#